data_e5776dcb48bf8cb9be2086e4b72cd92a
#
_entry.id   e5776dcb48bf8cb9be2086e4b72cd92a
#
_cell.length_a   1.000
_cell.length_b   1.000
_cell.length_c   1.000
_cell.angle_alpha   90.00
_cell.angle_beta   90.00
_cell.angle_gamma   90.00
#
_symmetry.space_group_name_H-M   'P 1'
#
loop_
_entity.id
_entity.type
_entity.pdbx_description
1 polymer ?
#
loop_
_entity_poly.entity_id
_entity_poly.type
_entity_poly.pdbx_seq_one_letter_code
_entity_poly.pdbx_strand_id
1 'polypeptide(L)'
;MRFWMPPGRLVRVAAGLSLAAAGVLVAGAFVNSRAVREVAAPRAEQLRRVEVADLSRGNAARWVVAQVRGIVACDPPMCAELTAAGVHPGTLLPLRGPRDEVLNADVVVVTPAVRAMFGAGLDPVLAPEALARVAEIEVRRVTPEGVRRFARELARDAADRRRAGRELLGHPRLAAAPDATRQLAAGEVDARLLSALAAVAASHRLYVRAFGDAGADPGVPLRGVEISTIDGDQPSEENISGILRFFEAQQSQFHPIEVKLAQPSDAASTILRIRYSAPSPTGSLSS
;
A
#
# COMPACT_ATOMS: atom_id res chain seq x y z
N MET A 1 20.47 41.77 9.25
CA MET A 1 20.03 42.39 10.52
C MET A 1 20.36 41.43 11.66
N ARG A 2 21.18 41.90 12.58
CA ARG A 2 21.65 41.22 13.79
C ARG A 2 20.62 41.37 14.89
N PHE A 3 20.31 40.32 15.69
CA PHE A 3 19.76 40.42 17.04
C PHE A 3 20.09 39.09 17.74
N TRP A 4 20.91 39.06 18.62
CA TRP A 4 21.25 39.54 19.99
C TRP A 4 20.63 38.57 21.02
N MET A 5 21.49 37.73 21.64
CA MET A 5 21.26 36.99 22.88
C MET A 5 21.60 37.86 24.10
N PRO A 6 21.00 37.65 25.26
CA PRO A 6 21.61 37.98 26.52
C PRO A 6 21.86 36.75 27.39
N PRO A 7 22.90 36.83 28.27
CA PRO A 7 23.31 35.75 29.18
C PRO A 7 22.90 35.97 30.64
N GLY A 8 22.99 34.92 31.43
CA GLY A 8 23.15 35.00 32.86
C GLY A 8 21.98 34.46 33.69
N ARG A 9 22.13 33.56 34.61
CA ARG A 9 22.90 33.66 35.85
C ARG A 9 23.00 32.29 36.53
N LEU A 10 24.21 31.94 36.86
CA LEU A 10 24.55 30.93 37.85
C LEU A 10 24.15 31.46 39.25
N VAL A 11 23.50 30.59 40.04
CA VAL A 11 23.48 30.72 41.50
C VAL A 11 23.93 29.40 42.10
N ARG A 12 25.15 29.42 42.65
CA ARG A 12 25.68 28.43 43.58
C ARG A 12 25.19 28.80 44.96
N VAL A 13 24.66 27.82 45.70
CA VAL A 13 24.65 27.89 47.19
C VAL A 13 25.15 26.56 47.71
N ALA A 14 26.16 26.67 48.51
CA ALA A 14 26.88 25.57 49.17
C ALA A 14 26.47 25.44 50.65
N ALA A 15 26.70 24.23 51.15
CA ALA A 15 27.07 23.88 52.50
C ALA A 15 25.99 23.69 53.58
N GLY A 16 26.12 22.56 54.25
CA GLY A 16 25.55 22.28 55.55
C GLY A 16 25.67 20.79 55.93
N LEU A 17 26.84 20.39 56.44
CA LEU A 17 27.01 19.10 57.17
C LEU A 17 26.18 19.09 58.44
N SER A 18 25.54 17.97 58.78
CA SER A 18 25.35 17.52 60.14
C SER A 18 25.17 16.00 60.20
N LEU A 19 26.15 15.36 60.81
CA LEU A 19 26.14 13.97 61.27
C LEU A 19 25.26 13.84 62.51
N ALA A 20 24.33 12.88 62.51
CA ALA A 20 23.86 12.26 63.76
C ALA A 20 23.48 10.80 63.45
N ALA A 21 24.17 9.91 64.13
CA ALA A 21 23.99 8.48 64.09
C ALA A 21 22.73 8.07 64.86
N ALA A 22 21.88 7.21 64.23
CA ALA A 22 20.98 6.33 64.97
C ALA A 22 20.80 5.07 64.12
N GLY A 23 21.43 4.00 64.53
CA GLY A 23 21.21 2.65 63.99
C GLY A 23 19.86 2.13 64.38
N VAL A 24 19.06 1.76 63.41
CA VAL A 24 17.95 0.83 63.56
C VAL A 24 17.98 -0.13 62.38
N LEU A 25 18.10 -1.39 62.73
CA LEU A 25 17.98 -2.55 61.85
C LEU A 25 16.73 -2.45 60.95
N VAL A 26 16.91 -2.39 59.64
CA VAL A 26 15.89 -2.73 58.65
C VAL A 26 16.48 -3.79 57.72
N ALA A 27 16.59 -5.00 58.25
CA ALA A 27 16.68 -6.20 57.45
C ALA A 27 15.21 -6.57 57.07
N GLY A 28 14.76 -6.19 55.88
CA GLY A 28 13.39 -6.59 55.51
C GLY A 28 12.75 -5.94 54.30
N ALA A 29 13.53 -5.40 53.32
CA ALA A 29 12.88 -4.79 52.12
C ALA A 29 13.58 -5.04 50.80
N PHE A 30 14.50 -5.99 50.69
CA PHE A 30 15.22 -6.24 49.43
C PHE A 30 14.74 -7.46 48.64
N VAL A 31 13.67 -8.16 49.08
CA VAL A 31 13.21 -9.39 48.41
C VAL A 31 12.04 -9.11 47.41
N ASN A 32 11.41 -7.93 47.42
CA ASN A 32 10.21 -7.70 46.63
C ASN A 32 10.42 -6.94 45.31
N SER A 33 11.59 -6.39 45.04
CA SER A 33 11.80 -5.61 43.79
C SER A 33 12.18 -6.46 42.58
N ARG A 34 12.67 -7.68 42.76
CA ARG A 34 12.92 -8.61 41.65
C ARG A 34 11.64 -9.30 41.15
N ALA A 35 10.79 -9.76 42.04
CA ALA A 35 9.55 -10.43 41.68
C ALA A 35 8.57 -9.48 40.98
N VAL A 36 8.51 -8.20 41.34
CA VAL A 36 7.65 -7.21 40.67
C VAL A 36 8.19 -6.85 39.28
N ARG A 37 9.51 -6.86 39.07
CA ARG A 37 10.09 -6.65 37.73
C ARG A 37 9.91 -7.86 36.82
N GLU A 38 9.93 -9.06 37.35
CA GLU A 38 9.80 -10.30 36.57
C GLU A 38 8.35 -10.53 36.07
N VAL A 39 7.34 -10.04 36.78
CA VAL A 39 5.91 -10.10 36.39
C VAL A 39 5.51 -8.91 35.50
N ALA A 40 6.19 -7.76 35.59
CA ALA A 40 5.88 -6.56 34.81
C ALA A 40 6.44 -6.63 33.37
N ALA A 41 7.56 -7.31 33.15
CA ALA A 41 8.18 -7.44 31.84
C ALA A 41 7.31 -8.18 30.80
N PRO A 42 6.70 -9.34 31.12
CA PRO A 42 5.84 -10.04 30.16
C PRO A 42 4.55 -9.25 29.83
N ARG A 43 4.03 -8.51 30.79
CA ARG A 43 2.83 -7.68 30.58
C ARG A 43 3.12 -6.46 29.71
N ALA A 44 4.24 -5.81 29.87
CA ALA A 44 4.68 -4.68 29.02
C ALA A 44 4.92 -5.16 27.58
N GLU A 45 5.54 -6.31 27.41
CA GLU A 45 5.77 -6.91 26.09
C GLU A 45 4.44 -7.31 25.42
N GLN A 46 3.51 -7.86 26.17
CA GLN A 46 2.18 -8.21 25.66
C GLN A 46 1.38 -6.98 25.22
N LEU A 47 1.46 -5.88 25.97
CA LEU A 47 0.83 -4.60 25.61
C LEU A 47 1.43 -4.04 24.34
N ARG A 48 2.77 -4.07 24.19
CA ARG A 48 3.43 -3.65 22.93
C ARG A 48 3.02 -4.48 21.73
N ARG A 49 2.89 -5.80 21.90
CA ARG A 49 2.43 -6.68 20.80
C ARG A 49 1.00 -6.38 20.38
N VAL A 50 0.11 -6.09 21.31
CA VAL A 50 -1.26 -5.67 21.02
C VAL A 50 -1.27 -4.34 20.28
N GLU A 51 -0.51 -3.34 20.75
CA GLU A 51 -0.40 -2.02 20.11
C GLU A 51 0.15 -2.12 18.68
N VAL A 52 1.22 -2.90 18.47
CA VAL A 52 1.78 -3.14 17.12
C VAL A 52 0.78 -3.83 16.22
N ALA A 53 0.03 -4.80 16.74
CA ALA A 53 -1.00 -5.50 15.97
C ALA A 53 -2.17 -4.56 15.57
N ASP A 54 -2.59 -3.66 16.45
CA ASP A 54 -3.62 -2.66 16.17
C ASP A 54 -3.15 -1.64 15.12
N LEU A 55 -1.94 -1.13 15.25
CA LEU A 55 -1.33 -0.25 14.24
C LEU A 55 -1.22 -0.93 12.88
N SER A 56 -0.86 -2.20 12.84
CA SER A 56 -0.76 -2.97 11.60
C SER A 56 -2.13 -3.17 10.95
N ARG A 57 -3.18 -3.48 11.74
CA ARG A 57 -4.56 -3.56 11.24
C ARG A 57 -5.04 -2.23 10.68
N GLY A 58 -4.82 -1.12 11.40
CA GLY A 58 -5.20 0.21 10.92
C GLY A 58 -4.48 0.62 9.64
N ASN A 59 -3.18 0.27 9.49
CA ASN A 59 -2.43 0.50 8.26
C ASN A 59 -2.95 -0.35 7.09
N ALA A 60 -3.21 -1.63 7.33
CA ALA A 60 -3.80 -2.53 6.32
C ALA A 60 -5.18 -2.05 5.89
N ALA A 61 -6.02 -1.60 6.85
CA ALA A 61 -7.35 -1.07 6.56
C ALA A 61 -7.27 0.18 5.68
N ARG A 62 -6.39 1.13 5.98
CA ARG A 62 -6.17 2.33 5.14
C ARG A 62 -5.73 1.97 3.72
N TRP A 63 -4.83 0.98 3.59
CA TRP A 63 -4.41 0.52 2.28
C TRP A 63 -5.58 -0.09 1.50
N VAL A 64 -6.39 -0.95 2.13
CA VAL A 64 -7.57 -1.57 1.50
C VAL A 64 -8.57 -0.52 1.02
N VAL A 65 -8.92 0.44 1.88
CA VAL A 65 -9.83 1.56 1.52
C VAL A 65 -9.33 2.32 0.31
N ALA A 66 -8.03 2.61 0.29
CA ALA A 66 -7.42 3.41 -0.77
C ALA A 66 -7.24 2.64 -2.08
N GLN A 67 -7.09 1.30 -2.05
CA GLN A 67 -6.59 0.54 -3.19
C GLN A 67 -7.57 -0.52 -3.71
N VAL A 68 -8.40 -1.11 -2.85
CA VAL A 68 -9.22 -2.27 -3.22
C VAL A 68 -10.61 -1.83 -3.67
N ARG A 69 -11.10 -2.50 -4.72
CA ARG A 69 -12.51 -2.48 -5.12
C ARG A 69 -12.98 -3.93 -5.23
N GLY A 70 -14.19 -4.19 -4.74
CA GLY A 70 -14.79 -5.52 -4.70
C GLY A 70 -15.06 -6.01 -3.28
N ILE A 71 -15.33 -7.30 -3.15
CA ILE A 71 -15.66 -7.95 -1.88
C ILE A 71 -14.36 -8.33 -1.15
N VAL A 72 -14.25 -7.90 0.12
CA VAL A 72 -13.07 -8.13 0.97
C VAL A 72 -13.43 -9.08 2.09
N ALA A 73 -12.81 -10.26 2.11
CA ALA A 73 -12.92 -11.21 3.22
C ALA A 73 -11.94 -10.85 4.34
N CYS A 74 -12.39 -10.93 5.58
CA CYS A 74 -11.62 -10.56 6.77
C CYS A 74 -12.10 -11.31 8.01
N ASP A 75 -11.26 -11.49 9.02
CA ASP A 75 -11.71 -11.92 10.35
C ASP A 75 -12.48 -10.78 11.06
N PRO A 76 -13.35 -11.07 12.05
CA PRO A 76 -14.22 -10.06 12.62
C PRO A 76 -13.51 -8.80 13.17
N PRO A 77 -12.36 -8.87 13.88
CA PRO A 77 -11.61 -7.69 14.29
C PRO A 77 -11.11 -6.85 13.10
N MET A 78 -10.60 -7.49 12.04
CA MET A 78 -10.14 -6.79 10.85
C MET A 78 -11.30 -6.17 10.06
N CYS A 79 -12.46 -6.83 9.99
CA CYS A 79 -13.66 -6.27 9.37
C CYS A 79 -14.14 -5.02 10.13
N ALA A 80 -14.05 -5.00 11.46
CA ALA A 80 -14.36 -3.81 12.26
C ALA A 80 -13.42 -2.64 11.93
N GLU A 81 -12.11 -2.90 11.82
CA GLU A 81 -11.13 -1.89 11.41
C GLU A 81 -11.38 -1.36 9.98
N LEU A 82 -11.72 -2.24 9.04
CA LEU A 82 -12.09 -1.87 7.68
C LEU A 82 -13.32 -0.97 7.65
N THR A 83 -14.33 -1.29 8.44
CA THR A 83 -15.54 -0.46 8.58
C THR A 83 -15.21 0.91 9.18
N ALA A 84 -14.41 0.93 10.25
CA ALA A 84 -13.96 2.18 10.87
C ALA A 84 -13.12 3.04 9.92
N ALA A 85 -12.37 2.42 9.03
CA ALA A 85 -11.59 3.10 7.99
C ALA A 85 -12.44 3.58 6.79
N GLY A 86 -13.73 3.20 6.69
CA GLY A 86 -14.65 3.66 5.66
C GLY A 86 -14.98 2.66 4.56
N VAL A 87 -14.63 1.38 4.71
CA VAL A 87 -15.12 0.34 3.78
C VAL A 87 -16.61 0.11 4.03
N HIS A 88 -17.40 0.10 2.95
CA HIS A 88 -18.84 -0.13 3.07
C HIS A 88 -19.12 -1.56 3.60
N PRO A 89 -19.94 -1.73 4.64
CA PRO A 89 -20.20 -3.05 5.24
C PRO A 89 -20.71 -4.11 4.25
N GLY A 90 -21.47 -3.71 3.23
CA GLY A 90 -21.97 -4.60 2.19
C GLY A 90 -20.91 -5.18 1.25
N THR A 91 -19.67 -4.68 1.30
CA THR A 91 -18.51 -5.22 0.57
C THR A 91 -17.57 -6.03 1.47
N LEU A 92 -17.92 -6.20 2.75
CA LEU A 92 -17.14 -7.00 3.68
C LEU A 92 -17.76 -8.39 3.84
N LEU A 93 -16.92 -9.40 3.82
CA LEU A 93 -17.26 -10.80 4.07
C LEU A 93 -16.56 -11.29 5.35
N PRO A 94 -17.23 -11.23 6.52
CA PRO A 94 -16.65 -11.74 7.76
C PRO A 94 -16.50 -13.26 7.71
N LEU A 95 -15.25 -13.73 7.79
CA LEU A 95 -14.93 -15.16 7.82
C LEU A 95 -15.25 -15.76 9.20
N ARG A 96 -16.01 -16.85 9.24
CA ARG A 96 -16.47 -17.48 10.48
C ARG A 96 -16.24 -18.98 10.54
N GLY A 97 -15.93 -19.62 9.43
CA GLY A 97 -15.83 -21.08 9.44
C GLY A 97 -15.35 -21.70 8.15
N PRO A 98 -16.23 -22.17 7.27
CA PRO A 98 -15.80 -23.00 6.17
C PRO A 98 -14.96 -22.22 5.15
N ARG A 99 -13.93 -22.88 4.64
CA ARG A 99 -13.00 -22.34 3.64
C ARG A 99 -13.71 -21.80 2.40
N ASP A 100 -14.83 -22.37 2.01
CA ASP A 100 -15.57 -22.00 0.82
C ASP A 100 -16.15 -20.58 0.89
N GLU A 101 -16.29 -20.02 2.10
CA GLU A 101 -16.66 -18.60 2.26
C GLU A 101 -15.66 -17.67 1.57
N VAL A 102 -14.36 -18.00 1.60
CA VAL A 102 -13.30 -17.17 1.00
C VAL A 102 -13.48 -17.03 -0.52
N LEU A 103 -14.05 -18.05 -1.19
CA LEU A 103 -14.25 -18.07 -2.64
C LEU A 103 -15.28 -17.03 -3.14
N ASN A 104 -16.08 -16.47 -2.23
CA ASN A 104 -17.06 -15.43 -2.54
C ASN A 104 -16.48 -14.01 -2.45
N ALA A 105 -15.17 -13.87 -2.21
CA ALA A 105 -14.49 -12.59 -2.14
C ALA A 105 -13.52 -12.41 -3.32
N ASP A 106 -13.23 -11.14 -3.62
CA ASP A 106 -12.19 -10.78 -4.60
C ASP A 106 -10.81 -10.76 -3.95
N VAL A 107 -10.79 -10.36 -2.68
CA VAL A 107 -9.56 -10.17 -1.89
C VAL A 107 -9.79 -10.67 -0.47
N VAL A 108 -8.77 -11.21 0.13
CA VAL A 108 -8.76 -11.56 1.55
C VAL A 108 -7.65 -10.83 2.29
N VAL A 109 -7.98 -10.29 3.47
CA VAL A 109 -6.99 -9.75 4.41
C VAL A 109 -6.56 -10.89 5.32
N VAL A 110 -5.40 -11.45 5.02
CA VAL A 110 -4.83 -12.61 5.72
C VAL A 110 -4.10 -12.14 6.96
N THR A 111 -4.82 -12.08 8.08
CA THR A 111 -4.26 -11.82 9.41
C THR A 111 -3.72 -13.11 10.04
N PRO A 112 -2.94 -13.05 11.14
CA PRO A 112 -2.60 -14.24 11.92
C PRO A 112 -3.82 -15.06 12.35
N ALA A 113 -4.96 -14.42 12.64
CA ALA A 113 -6.21 -15.10 12.99
C ALA A 113 -6.78 -15.89 11.80
N VAL A 114 -6.79 -15.30 10.60
CA VAL A 114 -7.21 -15.99 9.37
C VAL A 114 -6.27 -17.17 9.06
N ARG A 115 -4.94 -16.98 9.23
CA ARG A 115 -3.97 -18.09 9.09
C ARG A 115 -4.20 -19.21 10.10
N ALA A 116 -4.50 -18.87 11.35
CA ALA A 116 -4.80 -19.87 12.38
C ALA A 116 -6.10 -20.61 12.09
N MET A 117 -7.11 -19.94 11.54
CA MET A 117 -8.41 -20.52 11.21
C MET A 117 -8.35 -21.53 10.07
N PHE A 118 -7.61 -21.23 9.01
CA PHE A 118 -7.63 -22.01 7.76
C PHE A 118 -6.35 -22.79 7.49
N GLY A 119 -5.23 -22.43 8.14
CA GLY A 119 -3.92 -23.05 7.92
C GLY A 119 -3.51 -23.06 6.44
N ALA A 120 -2.92 -24.17 6.01
CA ALA A 120 -2.55 -24.40 4.61
C ALA A 120 -3.74 -24.51 3.64
N GLY A 121 -4.96 -24.55 4.16
CA GLY A 121 -6.18 -24.61 3.34
C GLY A 121 -6.40 -23.39 2.45
N LEU A 122 -5.77 -22.26 2.74
CA LEU A 122 -5.86 -21.04 1.91
C LEU A 122 -4.96 -21.10 0.67
N ASP A 123 -3.81 -21.75 0.73
CA ASP A 123 -2.80 -21.70 -0.34
C ASP A 123 -3.32 -22.09 -1.73
N PRO A 124 -4.24 -23.08 -1.88
CA PRO A 124 -4.79 -23.43 -3.18
C PRO A 124 -5.73 -22.40 -3.80
N VAL A 125 -6.24 -21.46 -3.02
CA VAL A 125 -7.28 -20.48 -3.45
C VAL A 125 -6.84 -19.02 -3.37
N LEU A 126 -5.60 -18.77 -2.98
CA LEU A 126 -5.02 -17.44 -2.95
C LEU A 126 -3.90 -17.30 -3.97
N ALA A 127 -3.84 -16.14 -4.62
CA ALA A 127 -2.69 -15.79 -5.45
C ALA A 127 -1.40 -15.88 -4.62
N PRO A 128 -0.29 -16.38 -5.17
CA PRO A 128 0.96 -16.51 -4.41
C PRO A 128 1.54 -15.14 -4.02
N GLU A 129 1.38 -14.13 -4.86
CA GLU A 129 1.86 -12.78 -4.62
C GLU A 129 0.84 -11.99 -3.77
N ALA A 130 1.31 -11.26 -2.77
CA ALA A 130 0.49 -10.35 -1.99
C ALA A 130 0.32 -9.02 -2.73
N LEU A 131 -0.89 -8.51 -2.77
CA LEU A 131 -1.22 -7.17 -3.25
C LEU A 131 -0.62 -6.09 -2.33
N ALA A 132 -0.50 -6.41 -1.03
CA ALA A 132 0.23 -5.62 -0.04
C ALA A 132 0.64 -6.48 1.14
N ARG A 133 1.73 -6.04 1.82
CA ARG A 133 2.19 -6.56 3.11
C ARG A 133 2.29 -5.44 4.13
N VAL A 134 1.69 -5.64 5.29
CA VAL A 134 1.76 -4.72 6.42
C VAL A 134 2.08 -5.53 7.67
N ALA A 135 3.34 -5.57 8.04
CA ALA A 135 3.86 -6.47 9.07
C ALA A 135 3.46 -7.94 8.78
N GLU A 136 2.69 -8.56 9.67
CA GLU A 136 2.22 -9.95 9.54
C GLU A 136 0.92 -10.09 8.73
N ILE A 137 0.33 -8.99 8.28
CA ILE A 137 -0.91 -8.97 7.51
C ILE A 137 -0.60 -8.90 6.02
N GLU A 138 -1.21 -9.80 5.26
CA GLU A 138 -1.14 -9.78 3.80
C GLU A 138 -2.51 -9.52 3.20
N VAL A 139 -2.56 -8.70 2.17
CA VAL A 139 -3.75 -8.54 1.33
C VAL A 139 -3.54 -9.37 0.07
N ARG A 140 -4.36 -10.38 -0.17
CA ARG A 140 -4.16 -11.34 -1.26
C ARG A 140 -5.41 -11.48 -2.11
N ARG A 141 -5.20 -11.65 -3.42
CA ARG A 141 -6.27 -11.95 -4.36
C ARG A 141 -6.80 -13.37 -4.13
N VAL A 142 -8.11 -13.52 -4.17
CA VAL A 142 -8.76 -14.84 -4.20
C VAL A 142 -8.75 -15.37 -5.64
N THR A 143 -8.49 -16.66 -5.79
CA THR A 143 -8.44 -17.38 -7.07
C THR A 143 -9.42 -18.55 -7.02
N PRO A 144 -10.72 -18.31 -7.28
CA PRO A 144 -11.76 -19.34 -7.14
C PRO A 144 -11.50 -20.61 -7.98
N GLU A 145 -10.85 -20.40 -9.12
CA GLU A 145 -10.53 -21.48 -10.05
C GLU A 145 -9.20 -22.20 -9.74
N GLY A 146 -8.59 -21.81 -8.63
CA GLY A 146 -7.37 -22.37 -8.09
C GLY A 146 -6.09 -21.72 -8.63
N VAL A 147 -5.07 -21.72 -7.78
CA VAL A 147 -3.79 -21.04 -8.00
C VAL A 147 -3.08 -21.47 -9.30
N ARG A 148 -3.19 -22.75 -9.69
CA ARG A 148 -2.53 -23.25 -10.92
C ARG A 148 -3.16 -22.68 -12.20
N ARG A 149 -4.48 -22.52 -12.23
CA ARG A 149 -5.16 -21.88 -13.38
C ARG A 149 -4.82 -20.42 -13.43
N PHE A 150 -4.95 -19.74 -12.30
CA PHE A 150 -4.59 -18.34 -12.16
C PHE A 150 -3.16 -18.06 -12.61
N ALA A 151 -2.16 -18.88 -12.20
CA ALA A 151 -0.78 -18.71 -12.63
C ALA A 151 -0.60 -18.80 -14.16
N ARG A 152 -1.35 -19.69 -14.83
CA ARG A 152 -1.32 -19.78 -16.32
C ARG A 152 -1.96 -18.55 -16.98
N GLU A 153 -3.05 -18.04 -16.42
CA GLU A 153 -3.71 -16.83 -16.90
C GLU A 153 -2.81 -15.61 -16.70
N LEU A 154 -2.20 -15.48 -15.53
CA LEU A 154 -1.24 -14.42 -15.23
C LEU A 154 -0.02 -14.44 -16.18
N ALA A 155 0.49 -15.64 -16.50
CA ALA A 155 1.59 -15.76 -17.45
C ALA A 155 1.22 -15.33 -18.87
N ARG A 156 -0.01 -15.64 -19.35
CA ARG A 156 -0.53 -15.18 -20.64
C ARG A 156 -0.71 -13.66 -20.62
N ASP A 157 -1.37 -13.15 -19.60
CA ASP A 157 -1.58 -11.71 -19.40
C ASP A 157 -0.26 -10.93 -19.36
N ALA A 158 0.77 -11.48 -18.69
CA ALA A 158 2.11 -10.87 -18.70
C ALA A 158 2.76 -10.86 -20.11
N ALA A 159 2.49 -11.87 -20.94
CA ALA A 159 2.96 -11.88 -22.32
C ALA A 159 2.26 -10.82 -23.17
N ASP A 160 0.95 -10.64 -22.98
CA ASP A 160 0.16 -9.62 -23.68
C ASP A 160 0.59 -8.21 -23.24
N ARG A 161 0.79 -8.00 -21.94
CA ARG A 161 1.31 -6.72 -21.41
C ARG A 161 2.71 -6.40 -21.95
N ARG A 162 3.60 -7.40 -22.10
CA ARG A 162 4.93 -7.20 -22.72
C ARG A 162 4.81 -6.77 -24.17
N ARG A 163 3.89 -7.36 -24.93
CA ARG A 163 3.64 -6.97 -26.32
C ARG A 163 3.13 -5.54 -26.39
N ALA A 164 2.06 -5.23 -25.67
CA ALA A 164 1.49 -3.88 -25.62
C ALA A 164 2.47 -2.82 -25.11
N GLY A 165 3.29 -3.15 -24.11
CA GLY A 165 4.32 -2.25 -23.60
C GLY A 165 5.39 -1.92 -24.63
N ARG A 166 5.82 -2.89 -25.46
CA ARG A 166 6.78 -2.65 -26.56
C ARG A 166 6.16 -1.85 -27.68
N GLU A 167 4.91 -2.12 -28.03
CA GLU A 167 4.17 -1.32 -29.02
C GLU A 167 4.04 0.13 -28.57
N LEU A 168 3.73 0.34 -27.29
CA LEU A 168 3.63 1.66 -26.70
C LEU A 168 4.97 2.41 -26.70
N LEU A 169 6.08 1.72 -26.44
CA LEU A 169 7.43 2.29 -26.53
C LEU A 169 7.82 2.71 -27.94
N GLY A 170 7.25 2.07 -28.98
CA GLY A 170 7.41 2.47 -30.38
C GLY A 170 6.52 3.65 -30.81
N HIS A 171 5.64 4.13 -29.93
CA HIS A 171 4.70 5.21 -30.30
C HIS A 171 5.43 6.57 -30.34
N PRO A 172 5.32 7.36 -31.45
CA PRO A 172 6.12 8.57 -31.66
C PRO A 172 5.81 9.72 -30.69
N ARG A 173 4.69 9.64 -30.00
CA ARG A 173 4.25 10.64 -29.01
C ARG A 173 4.47 10.19 -27.56
N LEU A 174 5.15 9.08 -27.33
CA LEU A 174 5.46 8.61 -26.00
C LEU A 174 6.96 8.49 -25.79
N ALA A 175 7.44 9.14 -24.75
CA ALA A 175 8.78 8.94 -24.22
C ALA A 175 8.66 8.43 -22.77
N ALA A 176 9.66 7.71 -22.28
CA ALA A 176 9.63 7.16 -20.93
C ALA A 176 11.04 7.23 -20.31
N ALA A 177 11.08 7.41 -18.99
CA ALA A 177 12.29 7.30 -18.20
C ALA A 177 12.89 5.89 -18.32
N PRO A 178 14.20 5.70 -18.10
CA PRO A 178 14.86 4.40 -18.28
C PRO A 178 14.20 3.26 -17.51
N ASP A 179 13.80 3.51 -16.25
CA ASP A 179 13.12 2.50 -15.42
C ASP A 179 11.73 2.19 -15.95
N ALA A 180 10.96 3.19 -16.33
CA ALA A 180 9.64 3.03 -16.93
C ALA A 180 9.72 2.27 -18.26
N THR A 181 10.75 2.55 -19.09
CA THR A 181 11.02 1.82 -20.32
C THR A 181 11.24 0.33 -20.05
N ARG A 182 12.05 0.02 -19.03
CA ARG A 182 12.33 -1.36 -18.62
C ARG A 182 11.08 -2.08 -18.16
N GLN A 183 10.25 -1.42 -17.32
CA GLN A 183 9.00 -1.95 -16.78
C GLN A 183 7.96 -2.22 -17.87
N LEU A 184 7.81 -1.31 -18.84
CA LEU A 184 6.97 -1.51 -20.03
C LEU A 184 7.42 -2.71 -20.85
N ALA A 185 8.73 -2.79 -21.15
CA ALA A 185 9.29 -3.89 -21.94
C ALA A 185 9.20 -5.24 -21.24
N ALA A 186 9.23 -5.26 -19.90
CA ALA A 186 9.09 -6.46 -19.08
C ALA A 186 7.63 -6.92 -18.88
N GLY A 187 6.64 -6.06 -19.20
CA GLY A 187 5.21 -6.34 -18.99
C GLY A 187 4.79 -6.27 -17.53
N GLU A 188 5.48 -5.46 -16.73
CA GLU A 188 5.20 -5.25 -15.31
C GLU A 188 4.03 -4.29 -15.08
N VAL A 189 3.58 -3.56 -16.10
CA VAL A 189 2.55 -2.52 -16.02
C VAL A 189 1.16 -3.10 -16.20
N ASP A 190 0.20 -2.63 -15.39
CA ASP A 190 -1.22 -3.02 -15.47
C ASP A 190 -1.81 -2.75 -16.86
N ALA A 191 -2.61 -3.68 -17.35
CA ALA A 191 -3.23 -3.63 -18.68
C ALA A 191 -4.09 -2.37 -18.89
N ARG A 192 -4.77 -1.90 -17.84
CA ARG A 192 -5.59 -0.67 -17.89
C ARG A 192 -4.72 0.56 -18.09
N LEU A 193 -3.54 0.63 -17.45
CA LEU A 193 -2.58 1.71 -17.67
C LEU A 193 -2.05 1.69 -19.09
N LEU A 194 -1.69 0.51 -19.63
CA LEU A 194 -1.21 0.39 -20.99
C LEU A 194 -2.25 0.90 -22.01
N SER A 195 -3.51 0.46 -21.86
CA SER A 195 -4.62 0.92 -22.69
C SER A 195 -4.87 2.42 -22.58
N ALA A 196 -4.87 2.95 -21.36
CA ALA A 196 -5.09 4.38 -21.12
C ALA A 196 -3.93 5.24 -21.68
N LEU A 197 -2.68 4.83 -21.49
CA LEU A 197 -1.51 5.52 -22.05
C LEU A 197 -1.52 5.50 -23.58
N ALA A 198 -1.89 4.39 -24.20
CA ALA A 198 -2.03 4.30 -25.66
C ALA A 198 -3.10 5.26 -26.18
N ALA A 199 -4.27 5.31 -25.52
CA ALA A 199 -5.37 6.21 -25.92
C ALA A 199 -4.97 7.68 -25.75
N VAL A 200 -4.31 8.05 -24.65
CA VAL A 200 -3.85 9.43 -24.42
C VAL A 200 -2.72 9.80 -25.40
N ALA A 201 -1.77 8.89 -25.65
CA ALA A 201 -0.67 9.10 -26.60
C ALA A 201 -1.16 9.29 -28.06
N ALA A 202 -2.36 8.80 -28.38
CA ALA A 202 -2.96 9.05 -29.70
C ALA A 202 -3.18 10.56 -29.98
N SER A 203 -3.43 11.36 -28.95
CA SER A 203 -3.72 12.81 -29.05
C SER A 203 -2.67 13.71 -28.45
N HIS A 204 -1.94 13.25 -27.43
CA HIS A 204 -1.01 14.05 -26.63
C HIS A 204 0.40 13.47 -26.64
N ARG A 205 1.42 14.33 -26.56
CA ARG A 205 2.80 13.89 -26.32
C ARG A 205 3.00 13.67 -24.82
N LEU A 206 3.43 12.47 -24.45
CA LEU A 206 3.58 12.04 -23.06
C LEU A 206 5.03 11.70 -22.73
N TYR A 207 5.42 12.04 -21.52
CA TYR A 207 6.60 11.51 -20.87
C TYR A 207 6.21 10.70 -19.64
N VAL A 208 6.44 9.40 -19.66
CA VAL A 208 6.21 8.52 -18.52
C VAL A 208 7.42 8.61 -17.60
N ARG A 209 7.22 9.18 -16.42
CA ARG A 209 8.29 9.39 -15.43
C ARG A 209 8.57 8.14 -14.61
N ALA A 210 7.51 7.52 -14.09
CA ALA A 210 7.63 6.34 -13.25
C ALA A 210 6.33 5.53 -13.27
N PHE A 211 6.45 4.23 -13.07
CA PHE A 211 5.38 3.37 -12.61
C PHE A 211 5.63 2.97 -11.16
N GLY A 212 4.57 2.72 -10.40
CA GLY A 212 4.69 2.31 -9.03
C GLY A 212 3.44 1.64 -8.47
N ASP A 213 3.65 0.85 -7.43
CA ASP A 213 2.60 0.29 -6.61
C ASP A 213 3.14 0.10 -5.19
N ALA A 214 2.60 0.87 -4.25
CA ALA A 214 3.10 0.86 -2.89
C ALA A 214 2.72 -0.43 -2.16
N GLY A 215 3.72 -1.21 -1.75
CA GLY A 215 3.55 -2.38 -0.90
C GLY A 215 3.21 -3.69 -1.61
N ALA A 216 3.11 -3.71 -2.94
CA ALA A 216 2.88 -4.93 -3.71
C ALA A 216 4.14 -5.79 -3.81
N ASP A 217 3.94 -7.13 -3.82
CA ASP A 217 5.03 -8.08 -4.08
C ASP A 217 5.52 -7.96 -5.53
N PRO A 218 6.78 -8.33 -5.81
CA PRO A 218 7.25 -8.53 -7.18
C PRO A 218 6.34 -9.49 -7.95
N GLY A 219 6.01 -9.13 -9.20
CA GLY A 219 5.08 -9.92 -10.04
C GLY A 219 3.63 -9.42 -10.04
N VAL A 220 3.23 -8.61 -9.06
CA VAL A 220 1.97 -7.87 -9.11
C VAL A 220 2.09 -6.74 -10.13
N PRO A 221 1.15 -6.60 -11.10
CA PRO A 221 1.21 -5.52 -12.07
C PRO A 221 1.18 -4.12 -11.41
N LEU A 222 2.04 -3.22 -11.90
CA LEU A 222 2.14 -1.85 -11.43
C LEU A 222 0.91 -1.05 -11.87
N ARG A 223 0.14 -0.54 -10.91
CA ARG A 223 -1.18 0.10 -11.13
C ARG A 223 -1.13 1.62 -11.06
N GLY A 224 0.00 2.20 -10.73
CA GLY A 224 0.20 3.64 -10.67
C GLY A 224 1.17 4.12 -11.74
N VAL A 225 0.93 5.32 -12.27
CA VAL A 225 1.83 6.00 -13.21
C VAL A 225 1.93 7.48 -12.89
N GLU A 226 3.11 8.03 -13.09
CA GLU A 226 3.37 9.46 -13.12
C GLU A 226 3.74 9.86 -14.54
N ILE A 227 2.95 10.77 -15.12
CA ILE A 227 3.17 11.28 -16.47
C ILE A 227 3.29 12.81 -16.47
N SER A 228 4.01 13.33 -17.44
CA SER A 228 3.99 14.74 -17.83
C SER A 228 3.73 14.87 -19.32
N THR A 229 3.25 16.02 -19.73
CA THR A 229 3.12 16.36 -21.16
C THR A 229 4.44 16.89 -21.69
N ILE A 230 4.73 16.61 -22.98
CA ILE A 230 5.88 17.16 -23.68
C ILE A 230 5.34 18.02 -24.82
N ASP A 231 5.06 19.30 -24.57
CA ASP A 231 4.74 20.25 -25.62
C ASP A 231 5.72 21.41 -25.55
N GLY A 232 6.67 21.42 -26.48
CA GLY A 232 7.77 22.36 -26.47
C GLY A 232 8.53 22.28 -25.15
N ASP A 233 8.72 23.39 -24.50
CA ASP A 233 9.41 23.47 -23.20
C ASP A 233 8.47 23.65 -22.00
N GLN A 234 7.13 23.61 -22.19
CA GLN A 234 6.17 23.77 -21.09
C GLN A 234 4.94 22.88 -21.22
N PRO A 235 4.42 22.35 -20.09
CA PRO A 235 3.12 21.68 -20.07
C PRO A 235 2.00 22.69 -20.38
N SER A 236 1.21 22.42 -21.40
CA SER A 236 0.02 23.22 -21.70
C SER A 236 -1.09 22.83 -20.72
N GLU A 237 -1.69 23.78 -20.02
CA GLU A 237 -2.86 23.55 -19.15
C GLU A 237 -4.04 22.93 -19.91
N GLU A 238 -4.20 23.27 -21.18
CA GLU A 238 -5.23 22.73 -22.07
C GLU A 238 -5.04 21.24 -22.29
N ASN A 239 -3.82 20.77 -22.52
CA ASN A 239 -3.50 19.36 -22.67
C ASN A 239 -3.77 18.57 -21.38
N ILE A 240 -3.41 19.11 -20.22
CA ILE A 240 -3.69 18.49 -18.93
C ILE A 240 -5.18 18.36 -18.68
N SER A 241 -5.94 19.39 -18.97
CA SER A 241 -7.41 19.40 -18.83
C SER A 241 -8.08 18.35 -19.74
N GLY A 242 -7.55 18.15 -20.95
CA GLY A 242 -7.99 17.11 -21.87
C GLY A 242 -7.74 15.71 -21.32
N ILE A 243 -6.55 15.47 -20.78
CA ILE A 243 -6.18 14.19 -20.17
C ILE A 243 -7.02 13.89 -18.93
N LEU A 244 -7.25 14.88 -18.06
CA LEU A 244 -8.11 14.74 -16.88
C LEU A 244 -9.53 14.30 -17.30
N ARG A 245 -10.14 15.00 -18.25
CA ARG A 245 -11.46 14.65 -18.76
C ARG A 245 -11.51 13.24 -19.35
N PHE A 246 -10.44 12.81 -20.03
CA PHE A 246 -10.36 11.44 -20.54
C PHE A 246 -10.45 10.42 -19.40
N PHE A 247 -9.70 10.62 -18.30
CA PHE A 247 -9.74 9.69 -17.16
C PHE A 247 -11.05 9.76 -16.38
N GLU A 248 -11.65 10.94 -16.24
CA GLU A 248 -12.96 11.13 -15.58
C GLU A 248 -14.10 10.46 -16.36
N ALA A 249 -13.99 10.39 -17.68
CA ALA A 249 -14.97 9.76 -18.54
C ALA A 249 -14.88 8.21 -18.55
N GLN A 250 -13.81 7.63 -18.02
CA GLN A 250 -13.66 6.16 -17.94
C GLN A 250 -14.72 5.56 -17.02
N GLN A 251 -15.13 4.33 -17.30
CA GLN A 251 -16.17 3.64 -16.53
C GLN A 251 -15.69 2.27 -16.04
N SER A 252 -16.40 1.73 -15.07
CA SER A 252 -16.19 0.38 -14.53
C SER A 252 -14.75 0.14 -14.10
N GLN A 253 -14.14 -0.95 -14.52
CA GLN A 253 -12.76 -1.32 -14.16
C GLN A 253 -11.69 -0.38 -14.72
N PHE A 254 -12.02 0.43 -15.75
CA PHE A 254 -11.10 1.41 -16.35
C PHE A 254 -11.17 2.78 -15.67
N HIS A 255 -12.09 2.97 -14.72
CA HIS A 255 -12.13 4.21 -13.94
C HIS A 255 -11.01 4.19 -12.88
N PRO A 256 -10.05 5.14 -12.93
CA PRO A 256 -8.98 5.18 -11.94
C PRO A 256 -9.53 5.56 -10.56
N ILE A 257 -8.91 5.05 -9.51
CA ILE A 257 -9.25 5.40 -8.12
C ILE A 257 -8.59 6.71 -7.67
N GLU A 258 -7.59 7.15 -8.42
CA GLU A 258 -6.89 8.40 -8.15
C GLU A 258 -6.43 9.03 -9.47
N VAL A 259 -6.76 10.30 -9.66
CA VAL A 259 -6.20 11.19 -10.68
C VAL A 259 -5.86 12.50 -10.00
N LYS A 260 -4.57 12.81 -9.87
CA LYS A 260 -4.10 14.01 -9.14
C LYS A 260 -3.00 14.72 -9.91
N LEU A 261 -3.09 16.05 -9.91
CA LEU A 261 -1.98 16.91 -10.28
C LEU A 261 -1.02 17.04 -9.10
N ALA A 262 0.26 16.84 -9.36
CA ALA A 262 1.34 17.02 -8.40
C ALA A 262 2.40 17.95 -9.00
N GLN A 263 2.90 18.85 -8.18
CA GLN A 263 4.09 19.65 -8.51
C GLN A 263 5.22 19.14 -7.65
N PRO A 264 6.19 18.42 -8.22
CA PRO A 264 7.39 18.06 -7.49
C PRO A 264 8.15 19.32 -7.09
N SER A 265 8.73 19.33 -5.91
CA SER A 265 9.45 20.48 -5.35
C SER A 265 10.65 20.93 -6.19
N ASP A 266 11.11 20.06 -7.10
CA ASP A 266 12.32 20.22 -7.93
C ASP A 266 12.06 20.28 -9.44
N ALA A 267 10.79 20.22 -9.87
CA ALA A 267 10.44 20.19 -11.28
C ALA A 267 9.58 21.37 -11.72
N ALA A 268 9.98 22.02 -12.81
CA ALA A 268 9.20 23.07 -13.49
C ALA A 268 7.94 22.51 -14.19
N SER A 269 7.73 21.17 -14.20
CA SER A 269 6.65 20.54 -14.94
C SER A 269 5.58 19.94 -14.02
N THR A 270 4.33 20.22 -14.32
CA THR A 270 3.18 19.56 -13.68
C THR A 270 3.17 18.06 -13.99
N ILE A 271 3.03 17.23 -12.95
CA ILE A 271 2.92 15.79 -13.06
C ILE A 271 1.48 15.38 -12.82
N LEU A 272 0.96 14.51 -13.68
CA LEU A 272 -0.30 13.83 -13.48
C LEU A 272 -0.03 12.44 -12.91
N ARG A 273 -0.55 12.17 -11.70
CA ARG A 273 -0.51 10.86 -11.07
C ARG A 273 -1.84 10.17 -11.24
N ILE A 274 -1.80 8.95 -11.79
CA ILE A 274 -2.98 8.12 -12.06
C ILE A 274 -2.77 6.78 -11.38
N ARG A 275 -3.82 6.25 -10.72
CA ARG A 275 -3.77 4.94 -10.08
C ARG A 275 -5.06 4.18 -10.27
N TYR A 276 -4.94 2.88 -10.56
CA TYR A 276 -6.04 1.94 -10.64
C TYR A 276 -6.18 1.09 -9.39
N SER A 277 -7.38 0.54 -9.20
CA SER A 277 -7.70 -0.32 -8.05
C SER A 277 -6.98 -1.68 -8.09
N ALA A 278 -6.83 -2.30 -6.93
CA ALA A 278 -6.48 -3.70 -6.77
C ALA A 278 -7.76 -4.56 -6.63
N PRO A 279 -7.71 -5.82 -7.07
CA PRO A 279 -6.67 -6.45 -7.88
C PRO A 279 -6.71 -6.00 -9.35
N SER A 280 -5.58 -6.16 -10.06
CA SER A 280 -5.54 -5.97 -11.52
C SER A 280 -6.37 -7.03 -12.21
N PRO A 281 -7.24 -6.70 -13.18
CA PRO A 281 -7.91 -7.70 -14.00
C PRO A 281 -6.90 -8.45 -14.87
N THR A 282 -7.12 -9.74 -15.10
CA THR A 282 -6.33 -10.54 -16.04
C THR A 282 -7.07 -10.64 -17.39
N GLY A 283 -6.31 -10.75 -18.49
CA GLY A 283 -6.88 -10.95 -19.82
C GLY A 283 -7.53 -9.73 -20.48
N SER A 284 -7.36 -8.53 -19.93
CA SER A 284 -8.00 -7.31 -20.45
C SER A 284 -7.45 -6.83 -21.79
N LEU A 285 -6.30 -7.34 -22.25
CA LEU A 285 -5.69 -7.01 -23.55
C LEU A 285 -5.96 -8.07 -24.62
N SER A 286 -6.64 -9.17 -24.27
CA SER A 286 -6.85 -10.34 -25.17
C SER A 286 -8.21 -10.32 -25.86
N SER A 287 -8.99 -9.23 -25.78
CA SER A 287 -10.32 -9.08 -26.36
C SER A 287 -10.30 -8.48 -27.75
#